data_420fa0330b14a05658701f83da45e1e0
#
_entry.id   420fa0330b14a05658701f83da45e1e0
#
_cell.length_a   1.000
_cell.length_b   1.000
_cell.length_c   1.000
_cell.angle_alpha   90.00
_cell.angle_beta   90.00
_cell.angle_gamma   90.00
#
_symmetry.space_group_name_H-M   'P 1'
#
loop_
_entity.id
_entity.type
_entity.pdbx_description
1 polymer ?
#
loop_
_entity_poly.entity_id
_entity_poly.type
_entity_poly.pdbx_seq_one_letter_code
_entity_poly.pdbx_strand_id
1 'polypeptide(L)'
;MKEYNIASIPGDGIGKEVLPEGLKVLKEAALKHQFKINFKEYDFASCDYYEKHGKMLPDDWKEKLGKHDAIFFGAVGMPNRVPDHISLWGSLLQFRREFDQYINLRPVKLFPGINPPLANKKPGDIDMLIVRENTEGEYSTVGGRMYKNTDREIAIQETIMSAHGIDRVQKFAFE
;
A
#
# COMPACT_ATOMS: atom_id res chain seq x y z
N MET A 1 -13.94 26.89 2.43
CA MET A 1 -13.67 25.78 1.49
C MET A 1 -12.77 24.82 2.22
N LYS A 2 -13.08 23.50 2.22
CA LYS A 2 -12.23 22.49 2.84
C LYS A 2 -10.88 22.42 2.10
N GLU A 3 -9.81 22.19 2.82
CA GLU A 3 -8.45 22.08 2.28
C GLU A 3 -7.81 20.79 2.78
N TYR A 4 -7.15 20.05 1.89
CA TYR A 4 -6.51 18.79 2.19
C TYR A 4 -5.04 18.82 1.75
N ASN A 5 -4.17 18.31 2.61
CA ASN A 5 -2.75 18.15 2.35
C ASN A 5 -2.43 16.69 2.10
N ILE A 6 -1.96 16.37 0.92
CA ILE A 6 -1.74 15.00 0.46
C ILE A 6 -0.25 14.76 0.24
N ALA A 7 0.29 13.75 0.92
CA ALA A 7 1.62 13.23 0.59
C ALA A 7 1.54 12.41 -0.68
N SER A 8 2.36 12.74 -1.67
CA SER A 8 2.44 12.05 -2.96
C SER A 8 3.75 11.27 -3.02
N ILE A 9 3.67 9.95 -3.22
CA ILE A 9 4.84 9.06 -3.27
C ILE A 9 4.74 8.20 -4.53
N PRO A 10 5.51 8.48 -5.58
CA PRO A 10 5.48 7.70 -6.82
C PRO A 10 5.92 6.24 -6.62
N GLY A 11 6.99 6.03 -5.84
CA GLY A 11 7.61 4.73 -5.68
C GLY A 11 8.40 4.30 -6.93
N ASP A 12 8.14 3.09 -7.43
CA ASP A 12 8.91 2.45 -8.50
C ASP A 12 8.06 2.15 -9.74
N GLY A 13 8.75 1.89 -10.85
CA GLY A 13 8.17 1.35 -12.09
C GLY A 13 6.89 2.05 -12.51
N ILE A 14 5.80 1.27 -12.62
CA ILE A 14 4.48 1.75 -13.02
C ILE A 14 3.93 2.86 -12.10
N GLY A 15 4.37 2.91 -10.83
CA GLY A 15 3.97 3.97 -9.90
C GLY A 15 4.33 5.36 -10.40
N LYS A 16 5.47 5.51 -11.06
CA LYS A 16 5.92 6.78 -11.67
C LYS A 16 5.06 7.22 -12.85
N GLU A 17 4.39 6.27 -13.50
CA GLU A 17 3.50 6.53 -14.64
C GLU A 17 2.06 6.81 -14.19
N VAL A 18 1.52 5.98 -13.30
CA VAL A 18 0.10 6.06 -12.92
C VAL A 18 -0.20 7.15 -11.88
N LEU A 19 0.77 7.47 -11.00
CA LEU A 19 0.55 8.48 -9.97
C LEU A 19 0.27 9.87 -10.56
N PRO A 20 1.02 10.38 -11.57
CA PRO A 20 0.70 11.67 -12.18
C PRO A 20 -0.70 11.73 -12.79
N GLU A 21 -1.19 10.64 -13.37
CA GLU A 21 -2.55 10.57 -13.93
C GLU A 21 -3.60 10.62 -12.82
N GLY A 22 -3.36 9.91 -11.71
CA GLY A 22 -4.22 10.00 -10.53
C GLY A 22 -4.26 11.41 -9.93
N LEU A 23 -3.13 12.11 -9.88
CA LEU A 23 -3.07 13.50 -9.42
C LEU A 23 -3.88 14.45 -10.31
N LYS A 24 -3.91 14.23 -11.63
CA LYS A 24 -4.78 15.00 -12.55
C LYS A 24 -6.26 14.81 -12.20
N VAL A 25 -6.67 13.55 -12.00
CA VAL A 25 -8.05 13.21 -11.62
C VAL A 25 -8.44 13.87 -10.29
N LEU A 26 -7.56 13.81 -9.30
CA LEU A 26 -7.80 14.45 -7.99
C LEU A 26 -7.93 15.98 -8.09
N LYS A 27 -7.14 16.64 -8.95
CA LYS A 27 -7.23 18.07 -9.19
C LYS A 27 -8.58 18.43 -9.83
N GLU A 28 -9.03 17.69 -10.83
CA GLU A 28 -10.33 17.90 -11.48
C GLU A 28 -11.49 17.63 -10.52
N ALA A 29 -11.39 16.60 -9.69
CA ALA A 29 -12.36 16.34 -8.63
C ALA A 29 -12.43 17.49 -7.62
N ALA A 30 -11.27 18.04 -7.22
CA ALA A 30 -11.22 19.18 -6.32
C ALA A 30 -11.92 20.43 -6.90
N LEU A 31 -11.69 20.72 -8.18
CA LEU A 31 -12.38 21.81 -8.87
C LEU A 31 -13.89 21.56 -8.93
N LYS A 32 -14.31 20.37 -9.34
CA LYS A 32 -15.72 20.00 -9.47
C LYS A 32 -16.47 20.06 -8.14
N HIS A 33 -15.86 19.63 -7.06
CA HIS A 33 -16.48 19.53 -5.74
C HIS A 33 -16.10 20.67 -4.78
N GLN A 34 -15.44 21.70 -5.28
CA GLN A 34 -15.13 22.95 -4.59
C GLN A 34 -14.36 22.76 -3.27
N PHE A 35 -13.29 21.94 -3.30
CA PHE A 35 -12.32 21.83 -2.22
C PHE A 35 -10.90 22.10 -2.71
N LYS A 36 -9.97 22.39 -1.82
CA LYS A 36 -8.55 22.58 -2.13
C LYS A 36 -7.76 21.29 -1.86
N ILE A 37 -6.79 21.01 -2.72
CA ILE A 37 -5.78 19.98 -2.51
C ILE A 37 -4.39 20.58 -2.67
N ASN A 38 -3.54 20.34 -1.68
CA ASN A 38 -2.12 20.62 -1.75
C ASN A 38 -1.37 19.28 -1.81
N PHE A 39 -0.50 19.11 -2.79
CA PHE A 39 0.33 17.93 -2.92
C PHE A 39 1.76 18.24 -2.50
N LYS A 40 2.32 17.38 -1.66
CA LYS A 40 3.75 17.37 -1.36
C LYS A 40 4.34 16.03 -1.80
N GLU A 41 5.25 16.09 -2.75
CA GLU A 41 5.94 14.91 -3.25
C GLU A 41 7.10 14.51 -2.35
N TYR A 42 7.27 13.18 -2.20
CA TYR A 42 8.37 12.54 -1.50
C TYR A 42 8.99 11.47 -2.40
N ASP A 43 10.32 11.40 -2.41
CA ASP A 43 11.13 10.50 -3.22
C ASP A 43 11.47 9.17 -2.55
N PHE A 44 11.20 9.04 -1.24
CA PHE A 44 11.45 7.80 -0.51
C PHE A 44 10.39 6.71 -0.82
N ALA A 45 10.54 5.53 -0.21
CA ALA A 45 9.78 4.32 -0.55
C ALA A 45 9.95 3.92 -2.02
N SER A 46 11.18 3.98 -2.50
CA SER A 46 11.57 3.61 -3.85
C SER A 46 12.93 2.90 -3.88
N CYS A 47 13.17 2.10 -4.91
CA CYS A 47 14.48 1.48 -5.14
C CYS A 47 15.56 2.55 -5.34
N ASP A 48 15.25 3.65 -6.03
CA ASP A 48 16.18 4.76 -6.24
C ASP A 48 16.63 5.38 -4.90
N TYR A 49 15.69 5.55 -3.97
CA TYR A 49 16.01 6.06 -2.64
C TYR A 49 16.85 5.06 -1.84
N TYR A 50 16.51 3.77 -1.91
CA TYR A 50 17.26 2.72 -1.23
C TYR A 50 18.71 2.63 -1.72
N GLU A 51 18.92 2.63 -3.03
CA GLU A 51 20.27 2.57 -3.62
C GLU A 51 21.15 3.75 -3.18
N LYS A 52 20.54 4.92 -2.98
CA LYS A 52 21.24 6.13 -2.54
C LYS A 52 21.49 6.18 -1.03
N HIS A 53 20.58 5.66 -0.23
CA HIS A 53 20.58 5.88 1.22
C HIS A 53 20.72 4.60 2.07
N GLY A 54 20.67 3.41 1.45
CA GLY A 54 20.73 2.12 2.14
C GLY A 54 19.49 1.76 2.96
N LYS A 55 18.41 2.55 2.82
CA LYS A 55 17.14 2.36 3.53
C LYS A 55 15.98 2.87 2.67
N MET A 56 14.79 2.26 2.83
CA MET A 56 13.61 2.64 2.05
C MET A 56 12.96 3.95 2.52
N LEU A 57 13.15 4.33 3.78
CA LEU A 57 12.52 5.48 4.42
C LEU A 57 13.55 6.28 5.22
N PRO A 58 13.45 7.61 5.27
CA PRO A 58 14.24 8.41 6.20
C PRO A 58 13.76 8.21 7.65
N ASP A 59 14.59 8.55 8.65
CA ASP A 59 14.25 8.27 10.05
C ASP A 59 13.02 9.06 10.54
N ASP A 60 12.76 10.21 9.95
CA ASP A 60 11.65 11.11 10.26
C ASP A 60 10.41 10.93 9.36
N TRP A 61 10.35 9.83 8.59
CA TRP A 61 9.27 9.58 7.62
C TRP A 61 7.88 9.63 8.24
N LYS A 62 7.72 9.05 9.44
CA LYS A 62 6.43 8.97 10.14
C LYS A 62 5.92 10.36 10.52
N GLU A 63 6.80 11.21 11.04
CA GLU A 63 6.47 12.60 11.35
C GLU A 63 6.13 13.40 10.08
N LYS A 64 6.91 13.19 9.00
CA LYS A 64 6.67 13.85 7.71
C LYS A 64 5.31 13.49 7.14
N LEU A 65 5.00 12.20 7.06
CA LEU A 65 3.74 11.73 6.48
C LEU A 65 2.54 11.98 7.38
N GLY A 66 2.70 11.89 8.71
CA GLY A 66 1.65 12.13 9.69
C GLY A 66 1.10 13.57 9.73
N LYS A 67 1.75 14.51 9.04
CA LYS A 67 1.27 15.89 8.87
C LYS A 67 0.25 16.06 7.73
N HIS A 68 -0.01 14.98 6.97
CA HIS A 68 -0.91 15.00 5.83
C HIS A 68 -2.24 14.30 6.16
N ASP A 69 -3.29 14.73 5.47
CA ASP A 69 -4.62 14.12 5.61
C ASP A 69 -4.69 12.74 4.96
N ALA A 70 -3.88 12.52 3.92
CA ALA A 70 -3.75 11.21 3.28
C ALA A 70 -2.41 11.04 2.56
N ILE A 71 -2.07 9.79 2.26
CA ILE A 71 -0.92 9.40 1.45
C ILE A 71 -1.46 8.86 0.11
N PHE A 72 -1.07 9.51 -0.98
CA PHE A 72 -1.33 9.03 -2.33
C PHE A 72 -0.08 8.32 -2.84
N PHE A 73 -0.12 6.99 -2.80
CA PHE A 73 1.02 6.13 -3.03
C PHE A 73 0.87 5.39 -4.37
N GLY A 74 1.93 5.42 -5.17
CA GLY A 74 1.96 4.72 -6.45
C GLY A 74 2.21 3.22 -6.29
N ALA A 75 3.38 2.74 -6.66
CA ALA A 75 3.77 1.35 -6.51
C ALA A 75 5.20 1.27 -5.97
N VAL A 76 5.52 0.22 -5.22
CA VAL A 76 6.86 -0.02 -4.70
C VAL A 76 7.29 -1.45 -4.99
N GLY A 77 8.57 -1.59 -5.29
CA GLY A 77 9.22 -2.86 -5.50
C GLY A 77 9.62 -3.10 -6.95
N MET A 78 10.88 -3.39 -7.10
CA MET A 78 11.50 -3.91 -8.33
C MET A 78 12.47 -5.02 -7.90
N PRO A 79 12.02 -6.29 -7.83
CA PRO A 79 12.80 -7.39 -7.26
C PRO A 79 14.18 -7.58 -7.89
N ASN A 80 14.33 -7.18 -9.17
CA ASN A 80 15.60 -7.20 -9.88
C ASN A 80 16.63 -6.17 -9.37
N ARG A 81 16.17 -5.14 -8.63
CA ARG A 81 17.01 -4.09 -8.06
C ARG A 81 17.11 -4.22 -6.54
N VAL A 82 15.96 -4.30 -5.89
CA VAL A 82 15.86 -4.40 -4.42
C VAL A 82 14.90 -5.54 -4.08
N PRO A 83 15.36 -6.55 -3.34
CA PRO A 83 14.50 -7.69 -2.94
C PRO A 83 13.26 -7.24 -2.18
N ASP A 84 12.15 -7.96 -2.37
CA ASP A 84 10.84 -7.63 -1.77
C ASP A 84 10.87 -7.58 -0.24
N HIS A 85 11.67 -8.42 0.40
CA HIS A 85 11.83 -8.40 1.86
C HIS A 85 12.51 -7.12 2.38
N ILE A 86 13.14 -6.33 1.51
CA ILE A 86 13.68 -5.00 1.82
C ILE A 86 12.67 -3.93 1.38
N SER A 87 12.25 -3.96 0.11
CA SER A 87 11.42 -2.90 -0.46
C SER A 87 10.03 -2.82 0.18
N LEU A 88 9.31 -3.94 0.30
CA LEU A 88 7.96 -3.95 0.86
C LEU A 88 7.96 -3.83 2.38
N TRP A 89 8.82 -4.60 3.06
CA TRP A 89 8.90 -4.56 4.53
C TRP A 89 9.50 -3.26 5.05
N GLY A 90 10.41 -2.65 4.29
CA GLY A 90 11.03 -1.38 4.65
C GLY A 90 10.22 -0.15 4.30
N SER A 91 9.07 -0.27 3.63
CA SER A 91 8.24 0.88 3.23
C SER A 91 6.74 0.64 3.43
N LEU A 92 6.05 0.02 2.49
CA LEU A 92 4.60 -0.16 2.48
C LEU A 92 4.06 -0.80 3.79
N LEU A 93 4.72 -1.83 4.29
CA LEU A 93 4.29 -2.49 5.52
C LEU A 93 4.54 -1.63 6.76
N GLN A 94 5.53 -0.74 6.73
CA GLN A 94 5.72 0.26 7.79
C GLN A 94 4.55 1.23 7.85
N PHE A 95 4.09 1.74 6.69
CA PHE A 95 2.91 2.63 6.64
C PHE A 95 1.69 1.98 7.26
N ARG A 96 1.41 0.72 6.88
CA ARG A 96 0.25 -0.02 7.39
C ARG A 96 0.27 -0.17 8.91
N ARG A 97 1.43 -0.52 9.47
CA ARG A 97 1.58 -0.78 10.90
C ARG A 97 1.62 0.51 11.72
N GLU A 98 2.47 1.43 11.32
CA GLU A 98 2.73 2.63 12.10
C GLU A 98 1.58 3.64 12.09
N PHE A 99 0.72 3.60 11.07
CA PHE A 99 -0.52 4.38 10.98
C PHE A 99 -1.77 3.53 11.28
N ASP A 100 -1.61 2.30 11.72
CA ASP A 100 -2.70 1.33 12.00
C ASP A 100 -3.75 1.28 10.88
N GLN A 101 -3.29 1.18 9.63
CA GLN A 101 -4.14 1.09 8.46
C GLN A 101 -4.69 -0.34 8.33
N TYR A 102 -5.53 -0.74 9.27
CA TYR A 102 -6.01 -2.13 9.42
C TYR A 102 -6.97 -2.59 8.34
N ILE A 103 -7.51 -1.67 7.55
CA ILE A 103 -8.40 -1.96 6.42
C ILE A 103 -7.69 -1.70 5.10
N ASN A 104 -7.80 -2.64 4.18
CA ASN A 104 -7.49 -2.48 2.77
C ASN A 104 -8.75 -2.69 1.94
N LEU A 105 -9.35 -1.60 1.47
CA LEU A 105 -10.51 -1.63 0.59
C LEU A 105 -10.06 -1.90 -0.85
N ARG A 106 -10.60 -2.95 -1.44
CA ARG A 106 -10.24 -3.38 -2.80
C ARG A 106 -11.48 -3.44 -3.69
N PRO A 107 -11.83 -2.32 -4.37
CA PRO A 107 -12.91 -2.36 -5.35
C PRO A 107 -12.47 -3.20 -6.55
N VAL A 108 -13.35 -4.10 -6.99
CA VAL A 108 -13.15 -4.95 -8.16
C VAL A 108 -14.33 -4.78 -9.08
N LYS A 109 -14.08 -4.22 -10.26
CA LYS A 109 -15.11 -3.97 -11.27
C LYS A 109 -14.63 -4.38 -12.65
N LEU A 110 -15.46 -5.11 -13.38
CA LEU A 110 -15.20 -5.44 -14.77
C LEU A 110 -15.64 -4.29 -15.67
N PHE A 111 -14.68 -3.60 -16.26
CA PHE A 111 -14.94 -2.51 -17.19
C PHE A 111 -15.18 -3.01 -18.62
N PRO A 112 -15.94 -2.24 -19.45
CA PRO A 112 -16.05 -2.51 -20.88
C PRO A 112 -14.67 -2.56 -21.57
N GLY A 113 -14.49 -3.50 -22.48
CA GLY A 113 -13.24 -3.66 -23.22
C GLY A 113 -12.16 -4.47 -22.51
N ILE A 114 -12.38 -4.89 -21.26
CA ILE A 114 -11.46 -5.76 -20.51
C ILE A 114 -11.91 -7.21 -20.64
N ASN A 115 -10.99 -8.09 -21.03
CA ASN A 115 -11.19 -9.52 -21.00
C ASN A 115 -10.82 -10.08 -19.62
N PRO A 116 -11.80 -10.53 -18.81
CA PRO A 116 -11.50 -11.08 -17.50
C PRO A 116 -10.91 -12.49 -17.60
N PRO A 117 -10.18 -12.96 -16.58
CA PRO A 117 -9.68 -14.33 -16.52
C PRO A 117 -10.81 -15.37 -16.29
N LEU A 118 -11.98 -14.93 -15.83
CA LEU A 118 -13.15 -15.76 -15.62
C LEU A 118 -13.95 -15.89 -16.93
N ALA A 119 -14.28 -17.12 -17.32
CA ALA A 119 -15.05 -17.38 -18.52
C ALA A 119 -16.48 -16.81 -18.45
N ASN A 120 -17.00 -16.39 -19.60
CA ASN A 120 -18.40 -15.96 -19.78
C ASN A 120 -18.84 -14.79 -18.87
N LYS A 121 -17.91 -13.90 -18.52
CA LYS A 121 -18.21 -12.68 -17.77
C LYS A 121 -18.26 -11.45 -18.70
N LYS A 122 -19.21 -10.56 -18.42
CA LYS A 122 -19.40 -9.29 -19.13
C LYS A 122 -19.42 -8.14 -18.13
N PRO A 123 -19.23 -6.89 -18.59
CA PRO A 123 -19.38 -5.71 -17.75
C PRO A 123 -20.69 -5.71 -16.97
N GLY A 124 -20.60 -5.49 -15.67
CA GLY A 124 -21.71 -5.56 -14.71
C GLY A 124 -21.83 -6.90 -13.95
N ASP A 125 -21.23 -7.98 -14.45
CA ASP A 125 -21.24 -9.28 -13.72
C ASP A 125 -20.27 -9.30 -12.53
N ILE A 126 -19.28 -8.41 -12.53
CA ILE A 126 -18.32 -8.25 -11.44
C ILE A 126 -18.32 -6.78 -11.04
N ASP A 127 -18.87 -6.51 -9.86
CA ASP A 127 -18.85 -5.22 -9.18
C ASP A 127 -18.94 -5.50 -7.68
N MET A 128 -17.79 -5.54 -7.01
CA MET A 128 -17.70 -5.91 -5.59
C MET A 128 -16.65 -5.07 -4.87
N LEU A 129 -16.80 -4.96 -3.56
CA LEU A 129 -15.81 -4.37 -2.66
C LEU A 129 -15.31 -5.44 -1.69
N ILE A 130 -14.02 -5.72 -1.75
CA ILE A 130 -13.37 -6.65 -0.82
C ILE A 130 -12.81 -5.82 0.34
N VAL A 131 -13.26 -6.11 1.55
CA VAL A 131 -12.69 -5.57 2.80
C VAL A 131 -11.65 -6.55 3.30
N ARG A 132 -10.38 -6.16 3.26
CA ARG A 132 -9.25 -7.02 3.63
C ARG A 132 -8.59 -6.52 4.91
N GLU A 133 -8.31 -7.43 5.84
CA GLU A 133 -7.41 -7.17 6.96
C GLU A 133 -5.99 -6.87 6.42
N ASN A 134 -5.28 -5.93 7.03
CA ASN A 134 -4.09 -5.34 6.42
C ASN A 134 -2.86 -5.23 7.35
N THR A 135 -2.96 -5.67 8.60
CA THR A 135 -1.91 -5.50 9.62
C THR A 135 -1.41 -6.79 10.26
N GLU A 136 -2.23 -7.83 10.23
CA GLU A 136 -1.96 -9.15 10.81
C GLU A 136 -1.82 -10.23 9.74
N GLY A 137 -1.98 -11.49 10.10
CA GLY A 137 -1.94 -12.63 9.21
C GLY A 137 -0.55 -12.87 8.65
N GLU A 138 -0.45 -12.95 7.33
CA GLU A 138 0.82 -13.18 6.61
C GLU A 138 1.82 -12.03 6.77
N TYR A 139 1.36 -10.87 7.22
CA TYR A 139 2.21 -9.72 7.50
C TYR A 139 2.71 -9.68 8.94
N SER A 140 2.43 -10.71 9.75
CA SER A 140 3.03 -10.86 11.07
C SER A 140 4.55 -10.98 10.95
N THR A 141 5.29 -10.44 11.94
CA THR A 141 6.74 -10.60 12.01
C THR A 141 7.17 -11.70 12.98
N VAL A 142 6.24 -12.60 13.30
CA VAL A 142 6.49 -13.71 14.19
C VAL A 142 7.06 -14.88 13.42
N GLY A 143 8.21 -15.34 13.85
CA GLY A 143 8.97 -16.39 13.19
C GLY A 143 10.46 -16.19 13.38
N GLY A 144 11.26 -16.91 12.61
CA GLY A 144 12.71 -16.79 12.68
C GLY A 144 13.44 -17.85 11.89
N ARG A 145 14.75 -17.80 12.00
CA ARG A 145 15.63 -18.79 11.37
C ARG A 145 16.61 -19.36 12.37
N MET A 146 16.81 -20.68 12.32
CA MET A 146 17.80 -21.43 13.09
C MET A 146 18.79 -22.08 12.14
N TYR A 147 20.03 -22.26 12.56
CA TYR A 147 21.14 -22.81 11.76
C TYR A 147 21.38 -22.08 10.43
N LYS A 148 21.28 -20.75 10.44
CA LYS A 148 21.44 -19.90 9.25
C LYS A 148 22.71 -20.24 8.47
N ASN A 149 22.57 -20.28 7.14
CA ASN A 149 23.65 -20.54 6.19
C ASN A 149 24.30 -21.93 6.31
N THR A 150 23.57 -22.92 6.82
CA THR A 150 23.99 -24.32 6.85
C THR A 150 22.98 -25.21 6.11
N ASP A 151 23.38 -26.45 5.83
CA ASP A 151 22.50 -27.48 5.24
C ASP A 151 21.33 -27.90 6.14
N ARG A 152 21.35 -27.46 7.40
CA ARG A 152 20.28 -27.70 8.39
C ARG A 152 19.45 -26.47 8.68
N GLU A 153 19.50 -25.46 7.84
CA GLU A 153 18.73 -24.22 8.07
C GLU A 153 17.23 -24.50 8.15
N ILE A 154 16.61 -23.97 9.19
CA ILE A 154 15.17 -23.99 9.42
C ILE A 154 14.67 -22.57 9.42
N ALA A 155 13.60 -22.29 8.65
CA ALA A 155 12.88 -21.02 8.65
C ALA A 155 11.44 -21.26 9.07
N ILE A 156 10.93 -20.42 9.97
CA ILE A 156 9.54 -20.43 10.43
C ILE A 156 8.96 -19.04 10.18
N GLN A 157 7.77 -19.01 9.57
CA GLN A 157 6.93 -17.83 9.45
C GLN A 157 5.54 -18.18 9.97
N GLU A 158 5.09 -17.46 10.99
CA GLU A 158 3.76 -17.67 11.57
C GLU A 158 2.73 -16.72 10.97
N THR A 159 1.55 -17.26 10.64
CA THR A 159 0.36 -16.47 10.31
C THR A 159 -0.48 -16.31 11.58
N ILE A 160 -0.52 -15.11 12.11
CA ILE A 160 -1.20 -14.81 13.38
C ILE A 160 -2.36 -13.87 13.10
N MET A 161 -3.53 -14.25 13.63
CA MET A 161 -4.74 -13.42 13.63
C MET A 161 -5.28 -13.32 15.05
N SER A 162 -5.43 -12.09 15.54
CA SER A 162 -6.02 -11.84 16.85
C SER A 162 -7.54 -11.67 16.76
N ALA A 163 -8.25 -11.96 17.84
CA ALA A 163 -9.67 -11.66 17.93
C ALA A 163 -9.93 -10.16 17.67
N HIS A 164 -9.07 -9.28 18.22
CA HIS A 164 -9.17 -7.84 17.98
C HIS A 164 -9.08 -7.47 16.49
N GLY A 165 -8.11 -8.02 15.77
CA GLY A 165 -7.94 -7.77 14.33
C GLY A 165 -9.13 -8.26 13.51
N ILE A 166 -9.62 -9.47 13.83
CA ILE A 166 -10.79 -10.07 13.19
C ILE A 166 -12.05 -9.24 13.45
N ASP A 167 -12.32 -8.90 14.71
CA ASP A 167 -13.54 -8.17 15.10
C ASP A 167 -13.61 -6.80 14.44
N ARG A 168 -12.51 -6.03 14.44
CA ARG A 168 -12.50 -4.68 13.83
C ARG A 168 -12.67 -4.68 12.32
N VAL A 169 -12.11 -5.67 11.60
CA VAL A 169 -12.28 -5.75 10.15
C VAL A 169 -13.71 -6.21 9.79
N GLN A 170 -14.27 -7.16 10.54
CA GLN A 170 -15.65 -7.59 10.35
C GLN A 170 -16.63 -6.46 10.64
N LYS A 171 -16.46 -5.76 11.76
CA LYS A 171 -17.30 -4.61 12.10
C LYS A 171 -17.29 -3.58 10.97
N PHE A 172 -16.12 -3.19 10.48
CA PHE A 172 -16.00 -2.26 9.36
C PHE A 172 -16.69 -2.76 8.08
N ALA A 173 -16.64 -4.07 7.81
CA ALA A 173 -17.22 -4.65 6.60
C ALA A 173 -18.77 -4.69 6.64
N PHE A 174 -19.38 -4.71 7.83
CA PHE A 174 -20.83 -4.74 8.01
C PHE A 174 -21.47 -3.36 8.26
N GLU A 175 -20.68 -2.34 8.53
CA GLU A 175 -21.09 -0.93 8.63
C GLU A 175 -21.01 -0.22 7.25
#